data_bf73bb1cc05ce73cba1f66bd81817975
#
_entry.id   bf73bb1cc05ce73cba1f66bd81817975
#
_cell.length_a   1.000
_cell.length_b   1.000
_cell.length_c   1.000
_cell.angle_alpha   90.00
_cell.angle_beta   90.00
_cell.angle_gamma   90.00
#
_symmetry.space_group_name_H-M   'P 1'
#
loop_
_entity.id
_entity.type
_entity.pdbx_description
1 polymer ?
#
loop_
_entity_poly.entity_id
_entity_poly.type
_entity_poly.pdbx_seq_one_letter_code
_entity_poly.pdbx_strand_id
1 'polypeptide(L)'
;MKPVPEIIGELVQNIRAKYDPENSLAPYYMHGHPQEIVNILSQKTHNQTLKFQKYPLIALFQDFDEDINGSRRDVNLNLVICTETKPEFEATERYQQTFGPVLNPLFALFFSELKKFYYLNILPDNITFTKTDRVYWGRQGLYGSDGNIFDDHIDAIEIQNLNLSLITGCQL
;
A
#
# COMPACT_ATOMS: atom_id res chain seq x y z
N MET A 1 -11.44 19.18 7.53
CA MET A 1 -10.59 18.66 6.43
C MET A 1 -10.32 17.19 6.70
N LYS A 2 -10.57 16.29 5.74
CA LYS A 2 -10.37 14.86 5.92
C LYS A 2 -8.87 14.51 5.91
N PRO A 3 -8.34 13.72 6.87
CA PRO A 3 -6.94 13.31 6.88
C PRO A 3 -6.56 12.46 5.66
N VAL A 4 -5.32 12.59 5.17
CA VAL A 4 -4.82 11.80 4.03
C VAL A 4 -4.94 10.28 4.27
N PRO A 5 -4.61 9.74 5.45
CA PRO A 5 -4.79 8.32 5.71
C PRO A 5 -6.23 7.83 5.55
N GLU A 6 -7.21 8.65 5.91
CA GLU A 6 -8.63 8.29 5.72
C GLU A 6 -9.02 8.33 4.23
N ILE A 7 -8.50 9.33 3.47
CA ILE A 7 -8.74 9.44 2.03
C ILE A 7 -8.20 8.20 1.30
N ILE A 8 -6.97 7.79 1.61
CA ILE A 8 -6.37 6.58 1.04
C ILE A 8 -7.09 5.32 1.52
N GLY A 9 -7.54 5.30 2.78
CA GLY A 9 -8.37 4.22 3.31
C GLY A 9 -9.67 4.02 2.53
N GLU A 10 -10.37 5.09 2.15
CA GLU A 10 -11.57 5.01 1.30
C GLU A 10 -11.25 4.50 -0.11
N LEU A 11 -10.14 4.97 -0.69
CA LEU A 11 -9.67 4.44 -1.97
C LEU A 11 -9.46 2.92 -1.89
N VAL A 12 -8.81 2.44 -0.83
CA VAL A 12 -8.58 1.01 -0.64
C VAL A 12 -9.90 0.24 -0.43
N GLN A 13 -10.90 0.82 0.24
CA GLN A 13 -12.22 0.18 0.34
C GLN A 13 -12.89 0.00 -1.03
N ASN A 14 -12.77 0.99 -1.92
CA ASN A 14 -13.25 0.87 -3.29
C ASN A 14 -12.51 -0.24 -4.07
N ILE A 15 -11.20 -0.33 -3.86
CA ILE A 15 -10.36 -1.38 -4.44
C ILE A 15 -10.78 -2.76 -3.93
N ARG A 16 -11.00 -2.92 -2.63
CA ARG A 16 -11.45 -4.19 -2.02
C ARG A 16 -12.70 -4.73 -2.70
N ALA A 17 -13.71 -3.88 -2.86
CA ALA A 17 -14.99 -4.25 -3.46
C ALA A 17 -14.88 -4.72 -4.93
N LYS A 18 -13.83 -4.30 -5.64
CA LYS A 18 -13.60 -4.63 -7.06
C LYS A 18 -12.59 -5.74 -7.29
N TYR A 19 -11.58 -5.83 -6.40
CA TYR A 19 -10.50 -6.80 -6.54
C TYR A 19 -10.97 -8.22 -6.24
N ASP A 20 -11.72 -8.36 -5.17
CA ASP A 20 -12.27 -9.65 -4.74
C ASP A 20 -13.65 -9.44 -4.10
N PRO A 21 -14.72 -9.53 -4.90
CA PRO A 21 -16.08 -9.35 -4.37
C PRO A 21 -16.47 -10.36 -3.29
N GLU A 22 -15.84 -11.53 -3.27
CA GLU A 22 -16.06 -12.56 -2.25
C GLU A 22 -15.25 -12.33 -0.97
N ASN A 23 -14.39 -11.31 -0.96
CA ASN A 23 -13.53 -10.90 0.15
C ASN A 23 -12.51 -11.95 0.64
N SER A 24 -12.20 -12.96 -0.13
CA SER A 24 -11.23 -13.99 0.22
C SER A 24 -9.78 -13.51 0.09
N LEU A 25 -9.50 -12.65 -0.89
CA LEU A 25 -8.18 -12.08 -1.20
C LEU A 25 -8.19 -10.55 -1.23
N ALA A 26 -9.22 -9.91 -0.69
CA ALA A 26 -9.36 -8.47 -0.72
C ALA A 26 -8.24 -7.79 0.09
N PRO A 27 -7.59 -6.72 -0.44
CA PRO A 27 -6.46 -6.11 0.24
C PRO A 27 -6.87 -5.46 1.56
N TYR A 28 -6.04 -5.63 2.58
CA TYR A 28 -6.12 -4.90 3.84
C TYR A 28 -5.46 -3.54 3.69
N TYR A 29 -5.84 -2.60 4.56
CA TYR A 29 -5.24 -1.28 4.62
C TYR A 29 -4.63 -1.03 6.00
N MET A 30 -3.44 -0.45 6.00
CA MET A 30 -2.80 0.09 7.20
C MET A 30 -2.15 1.44 6.88
N HIS A 31 -1.98 2.28 7.88
CA HIS A 31 -1.16 3.48 7.79
C HIS A 31 -0.37 3.65 9.10
N GLY A 32 0.80 4.26 9.01
CA GLY A 32 1.65 4.51 10.16
C GLY A 32 3.13 4.50 9.78
N HIS A 33 3.98 4.63 10.80
CA HIS A 33 5.42 4.46 10.62
C HIS A 33 5.73 3.00 10.19
N PRO A 34 6.68 2.75 9.27
CA PRO A 34 7.02 1.40 8.82
C PRO A 34 7.25 0.39 9.95
N GLN A 35 7.95 0.80 11.02
CA GLN A 35 8.19 -0.04 12.20
C GLN A 35 6.89 -0.41 12.94
N GLU A 36 5.95 0.52 13.03
CA GLU A 36 4.65 0.28 13.66
C GLU A 36 3.82 -0.73 12.86
N ILE A 37 3.80 -0.57 11.53
CA ILE A 37 3.13 -1.52 10.62
C ILE A 37 3.70 -2.93 10.79
N VAL A 38 5.04 -3.06 10.82
CA VAL A 38 5.72 -4.34 11.06
C VAL A 38 5.34 -4.94 12.42
N ASN A 39 5.30 -4.14 13.48
CA ASN A 39 4.91 -4.60 14.81
C ASN A 39 3.46 -5.12 14.83
N ILE A 40 2.53 -4.43 14.16
CA ILE A 40 1.13 -4.87 14.03
C ILE A 40 1.04 -6.18 13.25
N LEU A 41 1.78 -6.32 12.16
CA LEU A 41 1.82 -7.55 11.37
C LEU A 41 2.37 -8.72 12.19
N SER A 42 3.45 -8.52 12.95
CA SER A 42 4.01 -9.53 13.86
C SER A 42 3.02 -9.94 14.94
N GLN A 43 2.32 -8.99 15.56
CA GLN A 43 1.25 -9.29 16.53
C GLN A 43 0.12 -10.12 15.91
N LYS A 44 -0.29 -9.79 14.66
CA LYS A 44 -1.29 -10.58 13.94
C LYS A 44 -0.81 -12.00 13.64
N THR A 45 0.48 -12.19 13.34
CA THR A 45 1.07 -13.53 13.09
C THR A 45 0.88 -14.45 14.31
N HIS A 46 1.06 -13.92 15.52
CA HIS A 46 0.90 -14.67 16.75
C HIS A 46 -0.57 -14.84 17.20
N ASN A 47 -1.52 -14.18 16.56
CA ASN A 47 -2.93 -14.28 16.87
C ASN A 47 -3.65 -15.26 15.94
N GLN A 48 -4.19 -16.36 16.48
CA GLN A 48 -4.82 -17.42 15.68
C GLN A 48 -6.00 -16.95 14.82
N THR A 49 -6.71 -15.93 15.23
CA THR A 49 -7.86 -15.37 14.49
C THR A 49 -7.44 -14.34 13.44
N LEU A 50 -6.41 -13.55 13.75
CA LEU A 50 -6.00 -12.40 12.91
C LEU A 50 -4.90 -12.75 11.91
N LYS A 51 -4.22 -13.88 12.03
CA LYS A 51 -3.10 -14.28 11.17
C LYS A 51 -3.45 -14.33 9.67
N PHE A 52 -4.71 -14.57 9.34
CA PHE A 52 -5.21 -14.60 7.95
C PHE A 52 -5.67 -13.21 7.45
N GLN A 53 -5.65 -12.19 8.31
CA GLN A 53 -6.11 -10.84 8.00
C GLN A 53 -4.93 -9.87 7.84
N LYS A 54 -3.91 -10.28 7.07
CA LYS A 54 -2.70 -9.50 6.87
C LYS A 54 -2.49 -9.12 5.41
N TYR A 55 -2.66 -10.07 4.50
CA TYR A 55 -2.30 -9.95 3.09
C TYR A 55 -3.44 -10.33 2.14
N PRO A 56 -3.45 -9.77 0.91
CA PRO A 56 -2.57 -8.69 0.45
C PRO A 56 -2.78 -7.42 1.27
N LEU A 57 -1.75 -6.57 1.38
CA LEU A 57 -1.78 -5.33 2.16
C LEU A 57 -1.42 -4.15 1.28
N ILE A 58 -2.15 -3.05 1.44
CA ILE A 58 -1.75 -1.71 0.98
C ILE A 58 -1.46 -0.90 2.23
N ALA A 59 -0.21 -0.47 2.41
CA ALA A 59 0.19 0.33 3.55
C ALA A 59 0.68 1.70 3.12
N LEU A 60 0.16 2.75 3.77
CA LEU A 60 0.61 4.13 3.62
C LEU A 60 1.63 4.44 4.72
N PHE A 61 2.82 4.89 4.35
CA PHE A 61 3.80 5.38 5.29
C PHE A 61 3.47 6.81 5.70
N GLN A 62 3.44 7.07 7.01
CA GLN A 62 2.88 8.30 7.57
C GLN A 62 3.85 9.49 7.55
N ASP A 63 5.12 9.30 7.24
CA ASP A 63 6.08 10.39 7.08
C ASP A 63 5.90 11.01 5.68
N PHE A 64 4.95 11.94 5.54
CA PHE A 64 4.69 12.67 4.31
C PHE A 64 4.40 14.15 4.60
N ASP A 65 4.77 14.99 3.64
CA ASP A 65 4.53 16.42 3.68
C ASP A 65 3.19 16.78 3.01
N GLU A 66 2.54 17.79 3.53
CA GLU A 66 1.31 18.36 2.98
C GLU A 66 1.47 19.87 2.78
N ASP A 67 1.43 20.32 1.52
CA ASP A 67 1.40 21.73 1.17
C ASP A 67 -0.06 22.18 0.99
N ILE A 68 -0.54 23.03 1.92
CA ILE A 68 -1.95 23.47 1.95
C ILE A 68 -2.06 24.89 1.41
N ASN A 69 -2.78 25.05 0.30
CA ASN A 69 -3.04 26.34 -0.31
C ASN A 69 -4.55 26.51 -0.60
N GLY A 70 -5.25 27.20 0.29
CA GLY A 70 -6.70 27.38 0.20
C GLY A 70 -7.47 26.06 0.24
N SER A 71 -8.18 25.74 -0.84
CA SER A 71 -8.93 24.49 -0.99
C SER A 71 -8.12 23.35 -1.61
N ARG A 72 -6.87 23.58 -1.96
CA ARG A 72 -5.95 22.60 -2.55
C ARG A 72 -4.94 22.12 -1.52
N ARG A 73 -4.62 20.85 -1.58
CA ARG A 73 -3.61 20.21 -0.76
C ARG A 73 -2.75 19.30 -1.64
N ASP A 74 -1.49 19.66 -1.80
CA ASP A 74 -0.52 18.85 -2.52
C ASP A 74 0.21 17.95 -1.52
N VAL A 75 0.30 16.66 -1.83
CA VAL A 75 0.90 15.65 -0.94
C VAL A 75 1.88 14.78 -1.71
N ASN A 76 2.97 14.40 -1.03
CA ASN A 76 3.94 13.43 -1.55
C ASN A 76 3.91 12.19 -0.67
N LEU A 77 3.44 11.07 -1.21
CA LEU A 77 3.15 9.86 -0.45
C LEU A 77 4.09 8.71 -0.81
N ASN A 78 4.38 7.88 0.19
CA ASN A 78 5.05 6.61 0.02
C ASN A 78 4.12 5.48 0.48
N LEU A 79 3.91 4.49 -0.39
CA LEU A 79 3.06 3.34 -0.12
C LEU A 79 3.78 2.05 -0.48
N VAL A 80 3.31 0.97 0.11
CA VAL A 80 3.72 -0.39 -0.27
C VAL A 80 2.49 -1.25 -0.52
N ILE A 81 2.51 -2.01 -1.60
CA ILE A 81 1.55 -3.08 -1.88
C ILE A 81 2.31 -4.39 -1.70
N CYS A 82 1.91 -5.23 -0.78
CA CYS A 82 2.66 -6.43 -0.46
C CYS A 82 1.77 -7.66 -0.25
N THR A 83 2.38 -8.82 -0.46
CA THR A 83 1.75 -10.13 -0.22
C THR A 83 2.76 -11.12 0.33
N GLU A 84 2.25 -12.13 1.02
CA GLU A 84 3.07 -13.22 1.52
C GLU A 84 3.72 -14.00 0.37
N THR A 85 4.95 -14.43 0.58
CA THR A 85 5.72 -15.25 -0.35
C THR A 85 6.39 -16.39 0.39
N LYS A 86 7.06 -17.28 -0.33
CA LYS A 86 7.81 -18.37 0.27
C LYS A 86 9.32 -18.17 0.09
N PRO A 87 10.13 -18.51 1.09
CA PRO A 87 11.59 -18.32 1.01
C PRO A 87 12.24 -19.14 -0.10
N GLU A 88 11.67 -20.30 -0.42
CA GLU A 88 12.17 -21.21 -1.45
C GLU A 88 11.89 -20.77 -2.89
N PHE A 89 11.01 -19.76 -3.10
CA PHE A 89 10.67 -19.31 -4.45
C PHE A 89 11.85 -18.63 -5.14
N GLU A 90 12.18 -19.10 -6.34
CA GLU A 90 13.09 -18.43 -7.26
C GLU A 90 12.38 -17.28 -8.02
N ALA A 91 13.15 -16.51 -8.80
CA ALA A 91 12.64 -15.33 -9.49
C ALA A 91 11.43 -15.63 -10.41
N THR A 92 11.47 -16.73 -11.15
CA THR A 92 10.36 -17.14 -12.04
C THR A 92 9.12 -17.53 -11.25
N GLU A 93 9.29 -18.27 -10.16
CA GLU A 93 8.19 -18.70 -9.30
C GLU A 93 7.56 -17.51 -8.58
N ARG A 94 8.36 -16.53 -8.11
CA ARG A 94 7.85 -15.30 -7.51
C ARG A 94 7.00 -14.52 -8.50
N TYR A 95 7.45 -14.42 -9.75
CA TYR A 95 6.65 -13.76 -10.77
C TYR A 95 5.33 -14.48 -11.03
N GLN A 96 5.32 -15.80 -11.05
CA GLN A 96 4.12 -16.61 -11.29
C GLN A 96 3.17 -16.68 -10.10
N GLN A 97 3.67 -16.60 -8.87
CA GLN A 97 2.89 -16.84 -7.66
C GLN A 97 2.53 -15.57 -6.88
N THR A 98 3.35 -14.52 -6.96
CA THR A 98 3.14 -13.28 -6.19
C THR A 98 2.96 -12.05 -7.09
N PHE A 99 3.95 -11.72 -7.94
CA PHE A 99 3.87 -10.50 -8.75
C PHE A 99 2.78 -10.57 -9.83
N GLY A 100 2.71 -11.65 -10.59
CA GLY A 100 1.75 -11.81 -11.69
C GLY A 100 0.30 -11.84 -11.21
N PRO A 101 -0.07 -12.78 -10.33
CA PRO A 101 -1.48 -12.96 -9.95
C PRO A 101 -1.98 -11.98 -8.89
N VAL A 102 -1.12 -11.38 -8.07
CA VAL A 102 -1.53 -10.56 -6.92
C VAL A 102 -1.05 -9.12 -7.03
N LEU A 103 0.27 -8.90 -7.04
CA LEU A 103 0.83 -7.55 -6.87
C LEU A 103 0.60 -6.65 -8.08
N ASN A 104 0.85 -7.13 -9.30
CA ASN A 104 0.66 -6.32 -10.50
C ASN A 104 -0.83 -6.01 -10.79
N PRO A 105 -1.78 -6.96 -10.67
CA PRO A 105 -3.20 -6.65 -10.79
C PRO A 105 -3.67 -5.63 -9.74
N LEU A 106 -3.23 -5.79 -8.49
CA LEU A 106 -3.59 -4.88 -7.41
C LEU A 106 -2.99 -3.47 -7.61
N PHE A 107 -1.75 -3.39 -8.08
CA PHE A 107 -1.11 -2.13 -8.48
C PHE A 107 -1.87 -1.45 -9.63
N ALA A 108 -2.22 -2.18 -10.68
CA ALA A 108 -2.98 -1.64 -11.80
C ALA A 108 -4.36 -1.14 -11.36
N LEU A 109 -5.04 -1.89 -10.50
CA LEU A 109 -6.33 -1.50 -9.96
C LEU A 109 -6.22 -0.28 -9.04
N PHE A 110 -5.17 -0.19 -8.21
CA PHE A 110 -4.91 0.98 -7.37
C PHE A 110 -4.86 2.26 -8.21
N PHE A 111 -4.06 2.29 -9.27
CA PHE A 111 -3.97 3.47 -10.13
C PHE A 111 -5.22 3.70 -10.98
N SER A 112 -5.93 2.65 -11.38
CA SER A 112 -7.22 2.80 -12.07
C SER A 112 -8.27 3.46 -11.19
N GLU A 113 -8.34 3.10 -9.91
CA GLU A 113 -9.29 3.69 -8.96
C GLU A 113 -8.82 5.07 -8.49
N LEU A 114 -7.52 5.25 -8.28
CA LEU A 114 -6.94 6.54 -7.93
C LEU A 114 -7.31 7.61 -8.97
N LYS A 115 -7.18 7.31 -10.26
CA LYS A 115 -7.54 8.24 -11.36
C LYS A 115 -9.01 8.67 -11.40
N LYS A 116 -9.90 7.87 -10.82
CA LYS A 116 -11.34 8.15 -10.74
C LYS A 116 -11.76 8.74 -9.40
N PHE A 117 -10.83 8.86 -8.48
CA PHE A 117 -11.15 9.19 -7.10
C PHE A 117 -11.49 10.67 -6.96
N TYR A 118 -12.66 10.97 -6.43
CA TYR A 118 -13.25 12.30 -6.43
C TYR A 118 -12.51 13.36 -5.59
N TYR A 119 -11.60 12.94 -4.71
CA TYR A 119 -10.72 13.87 -3.98
C TYR A 119 -9.55 14.39 -4.81
N LEU A 120 -9.28 13.82 -5.99
CA LEU A 120 -8.17 14.28 -6.82
C LEU A 120 -8.54 15.51 -7.64
N ASN A 121 -7.66 16.50 -7.59
CA ASN A 121 -7.73 17.73 -8.39
C ASN A 121 -6.68 17.76 -9.51
N ILE A 122 -6.13 16.59 -9.88
CA ILE A 122 -5.10 16.50 -10.93
C ILE A 122 -5.69 15.77 -12.12
N LEU A 123 -5.32 16.22 -13.33
CA LEU A 123 -5.52 15.39 -14.49
C LEU A 123 -4.78 14.05 -14.27
N PRO A 124 -5.43 12.92 -14.49
CA PRO A 124 -4.86 11.59 -14.22
C PRO A 124 -3.48 11.34 -14.81
N ASP A 125 -3.17 12.01 -15.93
CA ASP A 125 -1.89 11.86 -16.64
C ASP A 125 -0.73 12.62 -15.98
N ASN A 126 -0.99 13.47 -14.99
CA ASN A 126 0.02 14.22 -14.23
C ASN A 126 0.42 13.55 -12.90
N ILE A 127 -0.06 12.35 -12.63
CA ILE A 127 0.34 11.60 -11.45
C ILE A 127 1.74 11.05 -11.69
N THR A 128 2.69 11.48 -10.85
CA THR A 128 4.10 11.02 -10.91
C THR A 128 4.44 10.18 -9.68
N PHE A 129 5.22 9.14 -9.88
CA PHE A 129 5.70 8.26 -8.82
C PHE A 129 6.87 7.40 -9.30
N THR A 130 7.59 6.80 -8.38
CA THR A 130 8.58 5.76 -8.66
C THR A 130 8.05 4.40 -8.20
N LYS A 131 8.02 3.41 -9.11
CA LYS A 131 7.67 2.02 -8.79
C LYS A 131 8.94 1.20 -8.61
N THR A 132 9.02 0.45 -7.53
CA THR A 132 10.12 -0.50 -7.30
C THR A 132 9.55 -1.85 -6.87
N ASP A 133 9.90 -2.91 -7.59
CA ASP A 133 9.61 -4.28 -7.20
C ASP A 133 10.64 -4.74 -6.17
N ARG A 134 10.19 -5.23 -5.01
CA ARG A 134 11.02 -5.70 -3.91
C ARG A 134 10.72 -7.15 -3.59
N VAL A 135 11.74 -7.98 -3.67
CA VAL A 135 11.69 -9.34 -3.12
C VAL A 135 12.18 -9.30 -1.67
N TYR A 136 11.62 -10.13 -0.80
CA TYR A 136 11.95 -10.17 0.63
C TYR A 136 11.89 -8.79 1.31
N TRP A 137 10.83 -8.04 1.03
CA TRP A 137 10.63 -6.72 1.62
C TRP A 137 10.68 -6.78 3.16
N GLY A 138 11.35 -5.80 3.77
CA GLY A 138 11.54 -5.76 5.23
C GLY A 138 12.66 -6.69 5.75
N ARG A 139 13.39 -7.37 4.86
CA ARG A 139 14.59 -8.14 5.19
C ARG A 139 15.82 -7.48 4.58
N GLN A 140 17.00 -7.78 5.13
CA GLN A 140 18.31 -7.28 4.64
C GLN A 140 18.47 -5.74 4.70
N GLY A 141 18.46 -5.19 5.91
CA GLY A 141 19.02 -3.87 6.15
C GLY A 141 18.19 -2.68 5.72
N LEU A 142 16.96 -2.85 5.28
CA LEU A 142 16.08 -1.71 5.01
C LEU A 142 15.75 -0.92 6.29
N TYR A 143 15.74 -1.58 7.44
CA TYR A 143 15.40 -1.00 8.73
C TYR A 143 16.27 -1.50 9.91
N GLY A 144 17.46 -2.04 9.70
CA GLY A 144 18.37 -2.45 10.77
C GLY A 144 19.49 -3.38 10.35
N SER A 145 20.56 -3.43 11.15
CA SER A 145 21.78 -4.23 10.90
C SER A 145 21.57 -5.75 10.95
N ASP A 146 20.50 -6.21 11.57
CA ASP A 146 20.26 -7.65 11.81
C ASP A 146 19.24 -8.28 10.85
N GLY A 147 18.79 -7.55 9.86
CA GLY A 147 18.19 -8.07 8.63
C GLY A 147 16.77 -8.64 8.70
N ASN A 148 16.24 -8.98 9.84
CA ASN A 148 14.90 -9.57 9.97
C ASN A 148 14.04 -8.75 10.92
N ILE A 149 13.21 -7.87 10.36
CA ILE A 149 12.31 -7.04 11.17
C ILE A 149 11.06 -7.83 11.55
N PHE A 150 10.67 -8.83 10.74
CA PHE A 150 9.54 -9.67 11.04
C PHE A 150 9.62 -11.06 10.39
N ASP A 151 8.81 -11.99 10.91
CA ASP A 151 8.89 -13.42 10.59
C ASP A 151 8.32 -13.73 9.20
N ASP A 152 7.43 -12.90 8.68
CA ASP A 152 6.79 -13.12 7.40
C ASP A 152 7.77 -12.90 6.23
N HIS A 153 7.69 -13.77 5.23
CA HIS A 153 8.34 -13.56 3.94
C HIS A 153 7.39 -12.81 3.03
N ILE A 154 7.80 -11.64 2.53
CA ILE A 154 6.93 -10.74 1.76
C ILE A 154 7.61 -10.34 0.47
N ASP A 155 6.87 -10.38 -0.63
CA ASP A 155 7.19 -9.66 -1.87
C ASP A 155 6.32 -8.40 -1.96
N ALA A 156 6.85 -7.32 -2.52
CA ALA A 156 6.18 -6.03 -2.54
C ALA A 156 6.43 -5.20 -3.80
N ILE A 157 5.51 -4.29 -4.06
CA ILE A 157 5.69 -3.14 -4.94
C ILE A 157 5.71 -1.90 -4.07
N GLU A 158 6.85 -1.20 -4.02
CA GLU A 158 6.95 0.11 -3.41
C GLU A 158 6.53 1.19 -4.41
N ILE A 159 5.70 2.11 -3.96
CA ILE A 159 5.29 3.31 -4.67
C ILE A 159 5.87 4.49 -3.90
N GLN A 160 6.91 5.11 -4.44
CA GLN A 160 7.62 6.21 -3.80
C GLN A 160 7.36 7.51 -4.54
N ASN A 161 7.36 8.62 -3.79
CA ASN A 161 7.15 9.94 -4.34
C ASN A 161 5.86 10.05 -5.17
N LEU A 162 4.78 9.46 -4.69
CA LEU A 162 3.46 9.60 -5.30
C LEU A 162 2.94 11.01 -5.04
N ASN A 163 3.06 11.87 -6.05
CA ASN A 163 2.60 13.25 -5.98
C ASN A 163 1.13 13.34 -6.35
N LEU A 164 0.31 13.81 -5.42
CA LEU A 164 -1.13 14.00 -5.59
C LEU A 164 -1.53 15.41 -5.20
N SER A 165 -2.51 15.96 -5.91
CA SER A 165 -3.22 17.18 -5.51
C SER A 165 -4.63 16.82 -5.11
N LEU A 166 -4.98 17.09 -3.87
CA LEU A 166 -6.26 16.76 -3.27
C LEU A 166 -7.13 18.02 -3.14
N ILE A 167 -8.42 17.88 -3.38
CA ILE A 167 -9.39 18.94 -3.10
C ILE A 167 -9.80 18.79 -1.63
N THR A 168 -9.58 19.83 -0.85
CA THR A 168 -10.23 19.96 0.46
C THR A 168 -11.68 20.32 0.21
N GLY A 169 -12.56 19.33 0.35
CA GLY A 169 -13.96 19.47 -0.03
C GLY A 169 -14.58 20.79 0.42
N CYS A 170 -15.30 21.43 -0.48
CA CYS A 170 -16.32 22.40 -0.10
C CYS A 170 -17.25 21.71 0.90
N GLN A 171 -17.28 22.20 2.13
CA GLN A 171 -18.44 21.96 2.98
C GLN A 171 -19.64 22.58 2.23
N LEU A 172 -20.50 21.74 1.67
CA LEU A 172 -21.85 22.14 1.30
C LEU A 172 -22.66 22.39 2.55
#